data_de4b4a3e235685c7fc2ea05ee1f70d26
#
_entry.id   de4b4a3e235685c7fc2ea05ee1f70d26
#
_cell.length_a   1.000
_cell.length_b   1.000
_cell.length_c   1.000
_cell.angle_alpha   90.00
_cell.angle_beta   90.00
_cell.angle_gamma   90.00
#
_symmetry.space_group_name_H-M   'P 1'
#
loop_
_entity.id
_entity.type
_entity.pdbx_description
1 polymer ?
#
loop_
_entity_poly.entity_id
_entity_poly.type
_entity_poly.pdbx_seq_one_letter_code
_entity_poly.pdbx_strand_id
1 'polypeptide(L)'
;NKDDSWLWFSDRIQVEDIFAVAKKAGLKTASVSWPVTGCNPNVDYLIDEYWMPLPGDTLASSFRRAGSSDEVIRIMESHTDLLGEGWELGGKKHFMQWPQVDRWIVACTCDILRQFRPEVTFMHTGAFDITRHHHGVFSSYLDDCRADLDRYIGKVGDTLAELGLLEDTNFIMVSDHGQRDINRAINLNVKLADAGLIHTDENGTVTDWQAYCFSNAMSSLVYVKDPSDEKLVARVYGELKALQDEGVFGIGRIYSAQEARDEEGLY
;
A
#
# COMPACT_ATOMS: atom_id res chain seq x y z
N ASN A 1 10.01 -0.92 -13.92
CA ASN A 1 8.72 -0.34 -13.82
C ASN A 1 8.76 0.90 -12.95
N LYS A 2 8.28 1.98 -13.49
CA LYS A 2 8.40 3.28 -12.84
C LYS A 2 7.15 3.49 -12.00
N ASP A 3 7.32 4.16 -10.93
CA ASP A 3 6.45 4.47 -9.80
C ASP A 3 5.01 4.94 -10.10
N ASP A 4 4.65 5.07 -11.38
CA ASP A 4 3.30 5.42 -11.85
C ASP A 4 2.29 4.25 -11.71
N SER A 5 2.74 3.09 -11.24
CA SER A 5 1.91 1.90 -11.07
C SER A 5 1.25 1.78 -9.69
N TRP A 6 1.61 2.64 -8.73
CA TRP A 6 0.99 2.61 -7.40
C TRP A 6 -0.43 3.16 -7.44
N LEU A 7 -1.34 2.50 -6.73
CA LEU A 7 -2.76 2.83 -6.74
C LEU A 7 -3.09 3.81 -5.62
N TRP A 8 -2.94 5.11 -5.89
CA TRP A 8 -3.22 6.17 -4.92
C TRP A 8 -4.71 6.51 -4.81
N PHE A 9 -5.41 6.46 -5.94
CA PHE A 9 -6.73 7.07 -6.10
C PHE A 9 -7.86 6.04 -6.03
N SER A 10 -8.96 6.44 -5.42
CA SER A 10 -10.14 5.60 -5.17
C SER A 10 -10.90 5.19 -6.43
N ASP A 11 -10.62 5.80 -7.59
CA ASP A 11 -11.21 5.42 -8.89
C ASP A 11 -10.89 3.98 -9.31
N ARG A 12 -9.91 3.37 -8.65
CA ARG A 12 -9.55 1.96 -8.85
C ARG A 12 -10.43 0.98 -8.08
N ILE A 13 -11.16 1.45 -7.07
CA ILE A 13 -12.09 0.63 -6.28
C ILE A 13 -13.38 0.46 -7.11
N GLN A 14 -13.71 -0.78 -7.47
CA GLN A 14 -14.87 -1.09 -8.33
C GLN A 14 -16.09 -1.57 -7.54
N VAL A 15 -16.01 -1.57 -6.23
CA VAL A 15 -17.09 -1.95 -5.32
C VAL A 15 -17.39 -0.82 -4.35
N GLU A 16 -18.53 -0.87 -3.69
CA GLU A 16 -18.85 0.09 -2.66
C GLU A 16 -17.92 -0.06 -1.46
N ASP A 17 -17.26 1.04 -1.08
CA ASP A 17 -16.36 1.08 0.07
C ASP A 17 -17.11 1.49 1.36
N ILE A 18 -16.44 1.36 2.50
CA ILE A 18 -17.00 1.70 3.80
C ILE A 18 -17.30 3.20 3.95
N PHE A 19 -16.54 4.07 3.26
CA PHE A 19 -16.79 5.51 3.27
C PHE A 19 -18.10 5.84 2.56
N ALA A 20 -18.40 5.16 1.45
CA ALA A 20 -19.66 5.31 0.74
C ALA A 20 -20.86 4.86 1.61
N VAL A 21 -20.71 3.75 2.35
CA VAL A 21 -21.73 3.28 3.29
C VAL A 21 -21.94 4.26 4.44
N ALA A 22 -20.85 4.77 5.04
CA ALA A 22 -20.91 5.77 6.10
C ALA A 22 -21.60 7.06 5.61
N LYS A 23 -21.24 7.53 4.41
CA LYS A 23 -21.83 8.73 3.80
C LYS A 23 -23.34 8.58 3.56
N LYS A 24 -23.78 7.41 3.08
CA LYS A 24 -25.21 7.09 2.93
C LYS A 24 -25.96 7.11 4.27
N ALA A 25 -25.28 6.75 5.35
CA ALA A 25 -25.83 6.83 6.71
C ALA A 25 -25.81 8.25 7.29
N GLY A 26 -25.33 9.25 6.54
CA GLY A 26 -25.22 10.65 6.96
C GLY A 26 -24.07 10.93 7.92
N LEU A 27 -23.08 10.04 8.01
CA LEU A 27 -21.93 10.16 8.88
C LEU A 27 -20.81 10.94 8.19
N LYS A 28 -20.09 11.77 8.95
CA LYS A 28 -18.85 12.42 8.49
C LYS A 28 -17.69 11.44 8.55
N THR A 29 -16.83 11.52 7.56
CA THR A 29 -15.75 10.57 7.36
C THR A 29 -14.40 11.27 7.31
N ALA A 30 -13.36 10.62 7.86
CA ALA A 30 -11.99 11.04 7.73
C ALA A 30 -11.10 9.86 7.29
N SER A 31 -10.13 10.15 6.45
CA SER A 31 -9.10 9.21 6.03
C SER A 31 -7.75 9.89 6.13
N VAL A 32 -6.85 9.34 6.93
CA VAL A 32 -5.52 9.89 7.15
C VAL A 32 -4.48 8.82 6.82
N SER A 33 -3.81 9.01 5.68
CA SER A 33 -2.83 8.06 5.15
C SER A 33 -3.37 6.63 4.93
N TRP A 34 -4.69 6.48 4.80
CA TRP A 34 -5.27 5.18 4.47
C TRP A 34 -5.14 4.91 2.97
N PRO A 35 -4.65 3.71 2.57
CA PRO A 35 -4.37 3.39 1.16
C PRO A 35 -5.57 3.56 0.23
N VAL A 36 -5.30 3.96 -1.01
CA VAL A 36 -6.27 4.02 -2.12
C VAL A 36 -7.48 4.92 -1.83
N THR A 37 -7.27 5.99 -1.06
CA THR A 37 -8.36 6.93 -0.73
C THR A 37 -8.26 8.27 -1.45
N GLY A 38 -7.23 8.49 -2.27
CA GLY A 38 -7.07 9.72 -3.04
C GLY A 38 -8.30 10.07 -3.86
N CYS A 39 -8.74 11.32 -3.78
CA CYS A 39 -9.91 11.84 -4.46
C CYS A 39 -11.22 11.06 -4.18
N ASN A 40 -11.33 10.33 -3.06
CA ASN A 40 -12.56 9.63 -2.72
C ASN A 40 -13.67 10.64 -2.37
N PRO A 41 -14.78 10.68 -3.14
CA PRO A 41 -15.86 11.64 -2.94
C PRO A 41 -16.67 11.40 -1.65
N ASN A 42 -16.47 10.28 -1.00
CA ASN A 42 -17.13 9.88 0.23
C ASN A 42 -16.31 10.17 1.49
N VAL A 43 -15.11 10.74 1.34
CA VAL A 43 -14.26 11.17 2.45
C VAL A 43 -14.34 12.68 2.60
N ASP A 44 -14.83 13.15 3.77
CA ASP A 44 -14.99 14.59 4.04
C ASP A 44 -13.65 15.24 4.41
N TYR A 45 -12.80 14.53 5.17
CA TYR A 45 -11.51 15.03 5.64
C TYR A 45 -10.40 14.06 5.23
N LEU A 46 -9.76 14.36 4.09
CA LEU A 46 -8.82 13.46 3.43
C LEU A 46 -7.38 13.95 3.54
N ILE A 47 -6.52 13.11 4.07
CA ILE A 47 -5.07 13.12 3.85
C ILE A 47 -4.73 11.77 3.23
N ASP A 48 -4.48 11.77 1.93
CA ASP A 48 -4.20 10.54 1.19
C ASP A 48 -2.81 9.97 1.53
N GLU A 49 -2.62 8.69 1.30
CA GLU A 49 -1.30 8.06 1.32
C GLU A 49 -0.49 8.44 0.06
N TYR A 50 -0.44 9.71 -0.28
CA TYR A 50 0.19 10.18 -1.51
C TYR A 50 1.61 10.71 -1.26
N TRP A 51 2.62 9.93 -1.63
CA TRP A 51 4.03 10.25 -1.38
C TRP A 51 4.86 10.41 -2.67
N MET A 52 4.22 10.53 -3.84
CA MET A 52 4.86 10.75 -5.13
C MET A 52 4.55 12.14 -5.70
N PRO A 53 5.14 13.23 -5.16
CA PRO A 53 4.93 14.58 -5.67
C PRO A 53 5.47 14.70 -7.11
N LEU A 54 4.87 15.61 -7.87
CA LEU A 54 5.41 15.99 -9.16
C LEU A 54 6.57 17.01 -8.99
N PRO A 55 7.45 17.16 -9.98
CA PRO A 55 8.48 18.19 -9.93
C PRO A 55 7.87 19.59 -9.67
N GLY A 56 8.40 20.29 -8.67
CA GLY A 56 7.93 21.61 -8.28
C GLY A 56 6.71 21.64 -7.35
N ASP A 57 6.18 20.48 -6.93
CA ASP A 57 5.13 20.42 -5.94
C ASP A 57 5.60 20.93 -4.57
N THR A 58 4.65 21.56 -3.88
CA THR A 58 4.69 21.75 -2.42
C THR A 58 3.85 20.67 -1.75
N LEU A 59 3.93 20.56 -0.41
CA LEU A 59 3.03 19.71 0.37
C LEU A 59 1.57 20.02 0.00
N ALA A 60 1.18 21.30 0.07
CA ALA A 60 -0.18 21.74 -0.22
C ALA A 60 -0.64 21.40 -1.65
N SER A 61 0.20 21.63 -2.67
CA SER A 61 -0.22 21.35 -4.06
C SER A 61 -0.36 19.85 -4.32
N SER A 62 0.52 19.04 -3.75
CA SER A 62 0.47 17.58 -3.84
C SER A 62 -0.83 17.02 -3.27
N PHE A 63 -1.12 17.36 -2.01
CA PHE A 63 -2.29 16.83 -1.32
C PHE A 63 -3.61 17.45 -1.79
N ARG A 64 -3.60 18.71 -2.26
CA ARG A 64 -4.78 19.27 -2.94
C ARG A 64 -5.13 18.47 -4.20
N ARG A 65 -4.13 18.05 -4.97
CA ARG A 65 -4.32 17.18 -6.14
C ARG A 65 -4.83 15.79 -5.73
N ALA A 66 -4.45 15.30 -4.56
CA ALA A 66 -4.94 14.04 -4.00
C ALA A 66 -6.34 14.16 -3.35
N GLY A 67 -6.92 15.35 -3.31
CA GLY A 67 -8.30 15.57 -2.85
C GLY A 67 -8.44 16.22 -1.47
N SER A 68 -7.34 16.61 -0.80
CA SER A 68 -7.42 17.32 0.47
C SER A 68 -8.01 18.72 0.32
N SER A 69 -8.93 19.07 1.23
CA SER A 69 -9.50 20.42 1.31
C SER A 69 -8.49 21.41 1.89
N ASP A 70 -8.71 22.72 1.66
CA ASP A 70 -7.85 23.77 2.21
C ASP A 70 -7.83 23.78 3.75
N GLU A 71 -8.90 23.32 4.40
CA GLU A 71 -8.98 23.20 5.86
C GLU A 71 -8.07 22.09 6.37
N VAL A 72 -8.09 20.93 5.70
CA VAL A 72 -7.19 19.80 6.00
C VAL A 72 -5.74 20.17 5.69
N ILE A 73 -5.48 20.87 4.58
CA ILE A 73 -4.13 21.34 4.23
C ILE A 73 -3.57 22.26 5.32
N ARG A 74 -4.35 23.16 5.90
CA ARG A 74 -3.89 24.00 7.02
C ARG A 74 -3.48 23.16 8.24
N ILE A 75 -4.20 22.09 8.55
CA ILE A 75 -3.79 21.15 9.60
C ILE A 75 -2.47 20.50 9.24
N MET A 76 -2.32 20.02 8.02
CA MET A 76 -1.10 19.38 7.53
C MET A 76 0.11 20.32 7.64
N GLU A 77 -0.05 21.56 7.22
CA GLU A 77 0.99 22.60 7.25
C GLU A 77 1.38 23.02 8.69
N SER A 78 0.45 22.96 9.65
CA SER A 78 0.73 23.29 11.06
C SER A 78 1.65 22.29 11.76
N HIS A 79 1.86 21.11 11.19
CA HIS A 79 2.68 20.03 11.74
C HIS A 79 3.90 19.68 10.87
N THR A 80 4.29 20.54 9.93
CA THR A 80 5.42 20.27 9.02
C THR A 80 6.76 20.11 9.71
N ASP A 81 6.93 20.64 10.91
CA ASP A 81 8.09 20.43 11.79
C ASP A 81 8.29 18.95 12.15
N LEU A 82 7.24 18.13 12.13
CA LEU A 82 7.29 16.70 12.38
C LEU A 82 7.77 15.89 11.17
N LEU A 83 7.74 16.45 9.96
CA LEU A 83 8.13 15.73 8.72
C LEU A 83 9.66 15.71 8.48
N GLY A 84 10.43 16.55 9.20
CA GLY A 84 11.85 16.75 8.91
C GLY A 84 12.10 17.50 7.61
N GLU A 85 13.35 17.45 7.11
CA GLU A 85 13.73 18.20 5.89
C GLU A 85 13.21 17.58 4.59
N GLY A 86 12.70 16.35 4.65
CA GLY A 86 12.37 15.56 3.47
C GLY A 86 13.62 15.08 2.74
N TRP A 87 13.45 14.48 1.57
CA TRP A 87 14.53 14.03 0.71
C TRP A 87 14.20 14.25 -0.77
N GLU A 88 15.22 14.35 -1.61
CA GLU A 88 15.04 14.55 -3.04
C GLU A 88 15.48 13.32 -3.83
N LEU A 89 14.67 12.91 -4.79
CA LEU A 89 14.97 11.84 -5.74
C LEU A 89 14.46 12.23 -7.14
N GLY A 90 15.37 12.23 -8.11
CA GLY A 90 15.00 12.54 -9.49
C GLY A 90 14.41 13.94 -9.68
N GLY A 91 14.84 14.93 -8.89
CA GLY A 91 14.32 16.31 -8.92
C GLY A 91 12.95 16.48 -8.28
N LYS A 92 12.45 15.47 -7.57
CA LYS A 92 11.20 15.49 -6.81
C LYS A 92 11.51 15.55 -5.32
N LYS A 93 10.81 16.41 -4.59
CA LYS A 93 10.91 16.48 -3.13
C LYS A 93 9.87 15.55 -2.51
N HIS A 94 10.34 14.59 -1.73
CA HIS A 94 9.50 13.65 -1.01
C HIS A 94 9.32 14.14 0.43
N PHE A 95 8.08 14.30 0.87
CA PHE A 95 7.75 14.79 2.21
C PHE A 95 7.57 13.66 3.22
N MET A 96 7.26 12.47 2.75
CA MET A 96 6.99 11.31 3.57
C MET A 96 8.28 10.53 3.84
N GLN A 97 8.77 10.60 5.07
CA GLN A 97 9.94 9.83 5.53
C GLN A 97 9.63 9.14 6.85
N TRP A 98 9.67 7.82 6.84
CA TRP A 98 9.48 7.04 8.07
C TRP A 98 10.75 7.01 8.93
N PRO A 99 10.62 6.99 10.26
CA PRO A 99 9.38 6.96 11.06
C PRO A 99 8.72 8.33 11.30
N GLN A 100 9.29 9.42 10.82
CA GLN A 100 8.83 10.78 11.11
C GLN A 100 7.40 11.04 10.65
N VAL A 101 7.03 10.53 9.48
CA VAL A 101 5.70 10.73 8.91
C VAL A 101 4.58 10.18 9.80
N ASP A 102 4.81 9.11 10.55
CA ASP A 102 3.78 8.56 11.45
C ASP A 102 3.41 9.55 12.55
N ARG A 103 4.38 10.31 13.08
CA ARG A 103 4.12 11.36 14.07
C ARG A 103 3.25 12.47 13.52
N TRP A 104 3.51 12.83 12.27
CA TRP A 104 2.73 13.81 11.54
C TRP A 104 1.32 13.32 11.25
N ILE A 105 1.16 12.07 10.78
CA ILE A 105 -0.13 11.42 10.55
C ILE A 105 -0.99 11.47 11.82
N VAL A 106 -0.42 11.07 12.95
CA VAL A 106 -1.13 11.05 14.24
C VAL A 106 -1.51 12.47 14.70
N ALA A 107 -0.61 13.45 14.56
CA ALA A 107 -0.91 14.83 14.92
C ALA A 107 -2.05 15.39 14.06
N CYS A 108 -2.00 15.19 12.74
CA CYS A 108 -3.08 15.59 11.84
C CYS A 108 -4.40 14.88 12.17
N THR A 109 -4.37 13.58 12.50
CA THR A 109 -5.56 12.83 12.91
C THR A 109 -6.19 13.42 14.17
N CYS A 110 -5.38 13.70 15.19
CA CYS A 110 -5.86 14.32 16.43
C CYS A 110 -6.53 15.68 16.19
N ASP A 111 -5.96 16.50 15.31
CA ASP A 111 -6.54 17.82 15.02
C ASP A 111 -7.78 17.73 14.12
N ILE A 112 -7.86 16.76 13.21
CA ILE A 112 -9.09 16.45 12.46
C ILE A 112 -10.20 16.04 13.43
N LEU A 113 -9.90 15.17 14.41
CA LEU A 113 -10.85 14.76 15.45
C LEU A 113 -11.33 15.96 16.28
N ARG A 114 -10.43 16.83 16.73
CA ARG A 114 -10.78 18.02 17.51
C ARG A 114 -11.62 19.01 16.74
N GLN A 115 -11.27 19.27 15.49
CA GLN A 115 -11.87 20.34 14.70
C GLN A 115 -13.19 19.93 14.06
N PHE A 116 -13.30 18.70 13.58
CA PHE A 116 -14.41 18.29 12.73
C PHE A 116 -15.29 17.19 13.32
N ARG A 117 -14.77 16.42 14.29
CA ARG A 117 -15.49 15.31 14.94
C ARG A 117 -16.12 14.33 13.96
N PRO A 118 -15.35 13.76 13.01
CA PRO A 118 -15.88 12.75 12.11
C PRO A 118 -16.32 11.51 12.90
N GLU A 119 -17.43 10.90 12.49
CA GLU A 119 -17.96 9.67 13.12
C GLU A 119 -17.22 8.41 12.66
N VAL A 120 -16.61 8.45 11.47
CA VAL A 120 -15.82 7.35 10.92
C VAL A 120 -14.45 7.87 10.55
N THR A 121 -13.40 7.36 11.19
CA THR A 121 -12.02 7.78 10.95
C THR A 121 -11.13 6.57 10.69
N PHE A 122 -10.39 6.63 9.60
CA PHE A 122 -9.34 5.68 9.27
C PHE A 122 -7.98 6.37 9.34
N MET A 123 -7.00 5.72 9.95
CA MET A 123 -5.63 6.18 10.04
C MET A 123 -4.69 5.01 9.75
N HIS A 124 -3.65 5.24 8.95
CA HIS A 124 -2.63 4.25 8.65
C HIS A 124 -1.24 4.78 8.99
N THR A 125 -0.41 3.93 9.58
CA THR A 125 0.99 4.22 9.93
C THR A 125 1.89 3.18 9.26
N GLY A 126 3.06 3.58 8.79
CA GLY A 126 3.92 2.72 7.98
C GLY A 126 5.28 2.38 8.59
N ALA A 127 5.68 3.01 9.70
CA ALA A 127 7.02 2.84 10.26
C ALA A 127 7.33 1.38 10.64
N PHE A 128 6.33 0.62 11.10
CA PHE A 128 6.52 -0.76 11.50
C PHE A 128 6.85 -1.68 10.33
N ASP A 129 6.16 -1.50 9.22
CA ASP A 129 6.40 -2.20 7.95
C ASP A 129 7.78 -1.84 7.37
N ILE A 130 8.04 -0.56 7.21
CA ILE A 130 9.31 -0.06 6.65
C ILE A 130 10.52 -0.51 7.47
N THR A 131 10.41 -0.49 8.79
CA THR A 131 11.50 -0.96 9.68
C THR A 131 11.78 -2.45 9.47
N ARG A 132 10.74 -3.27 9.30
CA ARG A 132 10.91 -4.69 9.01
C ARG A 132 11.56 -4.93 7.65
N HIS A 133 11.19 -4.17 6.63
CA HIS A 133 11.82 -4.25 5.31
C HIS A 133 13.32 -3.97 5.35
N HIS A 134 13.75 -3.03 6.19
CA HIS A 134 15.16 -2.63 6.28
C HIS A 134 16.00 -3.46 7.25
N HIS A 135 15.39 -3.99 8.32
CA HIS A 135 16.13 -4.58 9.44
C HIS A 135 15.72 -6.03 9.76
N GLY A 136 14.76 -6.59 9.05
CA GLY A 136 14.22 -7.93 9.30
C GLY A 136 13.10 -7.96 10.33
N VAL A 137 12.33 -9.05 10.29
CA VAL A 137 11.05 -9.16 11.01
C VAL A 137 11.22 -9.26 12.53
N PHE A 138 12.37 -9.72 13.01
CA PHE A 138 12.66 -9.91 14.45
C PHE A 138 13.78 -9.00 14.98
N SER A 139 14.01 -7.88 14.31
CA SER A 139 15.05 -6.93 14.69
C SER A 139 14.70 -6.19 15.98
N SER A 140 15.71 -5.82 16.79
CA SER A 140 15.55 -4.96 17.96
C SER A 140 15.10 -3.53 17.61
N TYR A 141 15.32 -3.08 16.39
CA TYR A 141 14.78 -1.77 15.92
C TYR A 141 13.25 -1.69 15.99
N LEU A 142 12.56 -2.86 16.03
CA LEU A 142 11.11 -2.90 16.18
C LEU A 142 10.64 -2.58 17.60
N ASP A 143 11.49 -2.62 18.60
CA ASP A 143 11.12 -2.29 19.97
C ASP A 143 10.73 -0.82 20.08
N ASP A 144 11.51 0.07 19.44
CA ASP A 144 11.20 1.49 19.36
C ASP A 144 9.92 1.74 18.54
N CYS A 145 9.76 1.04 17.43
CA CYS A 145 8.54 1.16 16.61
C CYS A 145 7.28 0.73 17.38
N ARG A 146 7.37 -0.35 18.19
CA ARG A 146 6.26 -0.78 19.04
C ARG A 146 5.91 0.26 20.10
N ALA A 147 6.94 0.81 20.77
CA ALA A 147 6.74 1.86 21.75
C ALA A 147 6.16 3.14 21.14
N ASP A 148 6.58 3.49 19.93
CA ASP A 148 6.01 4.61 19.16
C ASP A 148 4.53 4.35 18.82
N LEU A 149 4.20 3.17 18.30
CA LEU A 149 2.83 2.80 17.95
C LEU A 149 1.91 2.85 19.17
N ASP A 150 2.35 2.32 20.31
CA ASP A 150 1.61 2.37 21.56
C ASP A 150 1.33 3.84 22.00
N ARG A 151 2.35 4.70 21.90
CA ARG A 151 2.18 6.14 22.16
C ARG A 151 1.22 6.83 21.18
N TYR A 152 1.19 6.41 19.92
CA TYR A 152 0.28 6.97 18.91
C TYR A 152 -1.16 6.58 19.21
N ILE A 153 -1.41 5.32 19.57
CA ILE A 153 -2.71 4.85 20.03
C ILE A 153 -3.15 5.64 21.25
N GLY A 154 -2.25 5.81 22.23
CA GLY A 154 -2.50 6.63 23.43
C GLY A 154 -2.90 8.06 23.09
N LYS A 155 -2.18 8.73 22.17
CA LYS A 155 -2.51 10.11 21.76
C LYS A 155 -3.90 10.24 21.13
N VAL A 156 -4.29 9.27 20.30
CA VAL A 156 -5.65 9.26 19.71
C VAL A 156 -6.68 9.02 20.80
N GLY A 157 -6.44 8.07 21.71
CA GLY A 157 -7.31 7.81 22.87
C GLY A 157 -7.46 9.02 23.78
N ASP A 158 -6.35 9.70 24.12
CA ASP A 158 -6.36 10.94 24.92
C ASP A 158 -7.17 12.04 24.23
N THR A 159 -7.04 12.18 22.91
CA THR A 159 -7.84 13.14 22.12
C THR A 159 -9.33 12.82 22.18
N LEU A 160 -9.70 11.54 22.05
CA LEU A 160 -11.09 11.12 22.19
C LEU A 160 -11.64 11.37 23.60
N ALA A 161 -10.83 11.13 24.63
CA ALA A 161 -11.18 11.43 26.01
C ALA A 161 -11.37 12.94 26.24
N GLU A 162 -10.44 13.77 25.74
CA GLU A 162 -10.55 15.25 25.76
C GLU A 162 -11.86 15.74 25.14
N LEU A 163 -12.30 15.08 24.07
CA LEU A 163 -13.54 15.41 23.36
C LEU A 163 -14.80 14.82 24.01
N GLY A 164 -14.65 13.98 25.05
CA GLY A 164 -15.75 13.25 25.68
C GLY A 164 -16.33 12.14 24.82
N LEU A 165 -15.55 11.60 23.87
CA LEU A 165 -16.00 10.61 22.88
C LEU A 165 -15.44 9.20 23.14
N LEU A 166 -14.49 9.03 24.06
CA LEU A 166 -13.77 7.76 24.21
C LEU A 166 -14.72 6.58 24.53
N GLU A 167 -15.65 6.78 25.44
CA GLU A 167 -16.60 5.73 25.87
C GLU A 167 -17.60 5.34 24.77
N ASP A 168 -17.87 6.24 23.82
CA ASP A 168 -18.80 6.05 22.70
C ASP A 168 -18.08 5.65 21.41
N THR A 169 -16.75 5.45 21.46
CA THR A 169 -15.94 5.12 20.28
C THR A 169 -15.55 3.64 20.25
N ASN A 170 -15.82 2.99 19.12
CA ASN A 170 -15.25 1.69 18.81
C ASN A 170 -13.85 1.90 18.23
N PHE A 171 -12.80 1.54 18.98
CA PHE A 171 -11.41 1.61 18.53
C PHE A 171 -11.01 0.25 17.95
N ILE A 172 -10.76 0.20 16.64
CA ILE A 172 -10.43 -1.03 15.91
C ILE A 172 -9.01 -0.92 15.37
N MET A 173 -8.15 -1.87 15.73
CA MET A 173 -6.79 -1.96 15.24
C MET A 173 -6.65 -3.20 14.35
N VAL A 174 -6.17 -3.01 13.12
CA VAL A 174 -5.97 -4.06 12.14
C VAL A 174 -4.59 -3.95 11.51
N SER A 175 -4.11 -5.04 10.96
CA SER A 175 -2.93 -5.08 10.09
C SER A 175 -3.39 -5.43 8.68
N ASP A 176 -2.81 -4.79 7.68
CA ASP A 176 -3.03 -5.07 6.26
C ASP A 176 -2.44 -6.43 5.85
N HIS A 177 -1.27 -6.77 6.40
CA HIS A 177 -0.60 -8.05 6.19
C HIS A 177 0.39 -8.37 7.32
N GLY A 178 0.90 -9.58 7.33
CA GLY A 178 2.06 -10.00 8.11
C GLY A 178 3.34 -9.91 7.27
N GLN A 179 4.50 -10.17 7.92
CA GLN A 179 5.80 -10.25 7.25
C GLN A 179 6.57 -11.48 7.71
N ARG A 180 7.44 -11.98 6.84
CA ARG A 180 8.39 -13.06 7.13
C ARG A 180 9.75 -12.66 6.59
N ASP A 181 10.79 -13.08 7.29
CA ASP A 181 12.13 -13.01 6.74
C ASP A 181 12.24 -13.91 5.51
N ILE A 182 12.88 -13.38 4.47
CA ILE A 182 13.20 -14.10 3.26
C ILE A 182 14.72 -14.28 3.16
N ASN A 183 15.15 -15.43 2.75
CA ASN A 183 16.57 -15.75 2.53
C ASN A 183 16.86 -16.07 1.07
N ARG A 184 15.85 -16.04 0.22
CA ARG A 184 15.95 -16.40 -1.20
C ARG A 184 14.87 -15.68 -2.00
N ALA A 185 15.24 -15.20 -3.18
CA ALA A 185 14.32 -14.66 -4.18
C ALA A 185 14.49 -15.45 -5.49
N ILE A 186 13.40 -15.66 -6.20
CA ILE A 186 13.37 -16.23 -7.55
C ILE A 186 12.83 -15.19 -8.52
N ASN A 187 13.52 -15.01 -9.65
CA ASN A 187 13.00 -14.21 -10.76
C ASN A 187 12.44 -15.15 -11.84
N LEU A 188 11.14 -15.41 -11.76
CA LEU A 188 10.46 -16.30 -12.73
C LEU A 188 10.53 -15.78 -14.15
N ASN A 189 10.56 -14.46 -14.39
CA ASN A 189 10.66 -13.91 -15.74
C ASN A 189 11.98 -14.25 -16.42
N VAL A 190 13.09 -14.40 -15.66
CA VAL A 190 14.34 -14.92 -16.23
C VAL A 190 14.16 -16.35 -16.70
N LYS A 191 13.48 -17.19 -15.91
CA LYS A 191 13.21 -18.58 -16.28
C LYS A 191 12.28 -18.70 -17.49
N LEU A 192 11.27 -17.84 -17.56
CA LEU A 192 10.41 -17.75 -18.74
C LEU A 192 11.18 -17.28 -19.98
N ALA A 193 12.16 -16.39 -19.83
CA ALA A 193 13.04 -15.98 -20.92
C ALA A 193 13.97 -17.12 -21.36
N ASP A 194 14.58 -17.86 -20.41
CA ASP A 194 15.38 -19.05 -20.72
C ASP A 194 14.57 -20.11 -21.51
N ALA A 195 13.27 -20.22 -21.20
CA ALA A 195 12.33 -21.10 -21.91
C ALA A 195 11.82 -20.52 -23.26
N GLY A 196 12.28 -19.32 -23.65
CA GLY A 196 11.84 -18.65 -24.88
C GLY A 196 10.39 -18.15 -24.85
N LEU A 197 9.85 -17.87 -23.65
CA LEU A 197 8.52 -17.30 -23.44
C LEU A 197 8.54 -15.78 -23.28
N ILE A 198 9.74 -15.20 -23.06
CA ILE A 198 10.00 -13.77 -23.05
C ILE A 198 11.21 -13.52 -23.96
N HIS A 199 11.12 -12.52 -24.83
CA HIS A 199 12.21 -12.10 -25.70
C HIS A 199 12.69 -10.70 -25.30
N THR A 200 13.99 -10.51 -25.26
CA THR A 200 14.60 -9.21 -24.94
C THR A 200 15.56 -8.79 -26.04
N ASP A 201 15.80 -7.48 -26.16
CA ASP A 201 16.87 -6.95 -26.96
C ASP A 201 18.23 -7.08 -26.23
N GLU A 202 19.30 -6.56 -26.85
CA GLU A 202 20.67 -6.55 -26.32
C GLU A 202 20.83 -5.76 -25.02
N ASN A 203 19.88 -4.85 -24.72
CA ASN A 203 19.85 -4.04 -23.51
C ASN A 203 18.98 -4.67 -22.42
N GLY A 204 18.40 -5.85 -22.63
CA GLY A 204 17.51 -6.52 -21.72
C GLY A 204 16.08 -5.97 -21.70
N THR A 205 15.73 -5.10 -22.67
CA THR A 205 14.36 -4.58 -22.80
C THR A 205 13.47 -5.66 -23.43
N VAL A 206 12.32 -5.95 -22.81
CA VAL A 206 11.36 -6.91 -23.33
C VAL A 206 10.80 -6.40 -24.67
N THR A 207 11.00 -7.18 -25.73
CA THR A 207 10.51 -6.88 -27.09
C THR A 207 9.25 -7.66 -27.45
N ASP A 208 9.10 -8.87 -26.91
CA ASP A 208 7.90 -9.70 -27.03
C ASP A 208 7.82 -10.69 -25.87
N TRP A 209 6.62 -11.18 -25.59
CA TRP A 209 6.38 -12.19 -24.57
C TRP A 209 5.18 -13.05 -24.91
N GLN A 210 5.18 -14.29 -24.47
CA GLN A 210 4.06 -15.23 -24.52
C GLN A 210 3.51 -15.52 -23.13
N ALA A 211 4.36 -15.50 -22.11
CA ALA A 211 3.98 -15.53 -20.70
C ALA A 211 4.81 -14.54 -19.91
N TYR A 212 4.20 -13.95 -18.89
CA TYR A 212 4.85 -12.97 -18.01
C TYR A 212 4.43 -13.22 -16.56
N CYS A 213 5.39 -13.20 -15.66
CA CYS A 213 5.16 -13.35 -14.24
C CYS A 213 5.12 -11.97 -13.55
N PHE A 214 4.02 -11.69 -12.91
CA PHE A 214 3.88 -10.56 -12.00
C PHE A 214 4.09 -11.06 -10.57
N SER A 215 5.17 -10.62 -9.94
CA SER A 215 5.49 -11.00 -8.56
C SER A 215 4.61 -10.22 -7.59
N ASN A 216 4.02 -10.92 -6.64
CA ASN A 216 3.26 -10.37 -5.53
C ASN A 216 3.81 -10.96 -4.22
N ALA A 217 4.97 -10.46 -3.80
CA ALA A 217 5.68 -10.91 -2.60
C ALA A 217 5.90 -12.45 -2.56
N MET A 218 5.14 -13.17 -1.73
CA MET A 218 5.25 -14.62 -1.55
C MET A 218 4.49 -15.42 -2.60
N SER A 219 3.80 -14.77 -3.50
CA SER A 219 3.06 -15.39 -4.62
C SER A 219 3.38 -14.70 -5.93
N SER A 220 2.94 -15.30 -7.02
CA SER A 220 3.10 -14.73 -8.36
C SER A 220 1.90 -15.06 -9.24
N LEU A 221 1.47 -14.09 -10.02
CA LEU A 221 0.47 -14.25 -11.06
C LEU A 221 1.19 -14.42 -12.40
N VAL A 222 0.89 -15.50 -13.12
CA VAL A 222 1.48 -15.72 -14.43
C VAL A 222 0.42 -15.44 -15.50
N TYR A 223 0.67 -14.40 -16.27
CA TYR A 223 -0.15 -14.02 -17.42
C TYR A 223 0.30 -14.77 -18.67
N VAL A 224 -0.63 -15.34 -19.39
CA VAL A 224 -0.42 -15.95 -20.71
C VAL A 224 -1.02 -15.01 -21.74
N LYS A 225 -0.28 -14.67 -22.80
CA LYS A 225 -0.67 -13.66 -23.80
C LYS A 225 -1.98 -14.03 -24.51
N ASP A 226 -2.14 -15.31 -24.84
CA ASP A 226 -3.39 -15.85 -25.33
C ASP A 226 -3.84 -17.02 -24.43
N PRO A 227 -4.72 -16.74 -23.46
CA PRO A 227 -5.22 -17.77 -22.53
C PRO A 227 -6.16 -18.79 -23.20
N SER A 228 -6.59 -18.55 -24.47
CA SER A 228 -7.38 -19.51 -25.25
C SER A 228 -6.50 -20.53 -25.98
N ASP A 229 -5.19 -20.28 -26.13
CA ASP A 229 -4.23 -21.24 -26.67
C ASP A 229 -3.87 -22.26 -25.58
N GLU A 230 -4.62 -23.38 -25.56
CA GLU A 230 -4.41 -24.45 -24.59
C GLU A 230 -2.99 -25.05 -24.66
N LYS A 231 -2.34 -25.02 -25.82
CA LYS A 231 -0.97 -25.54 -25.98
C LYS A 231 0.03 -24.59 -25.30
N LEU A 232 -0.16 -23.31 -25.48
CA LEU A 232 0.66 -22.30 -24.82
C LEU A 232 0.46 -22.37 -23.28
N VAL A 233 -0.77 -22.44 -22.80
CA VAL A 233 -1.08 -22.59 -21.38
C VAL A 233 -0.42 -23.85 -20.81
N ALA A 234 -0.56 -24.99 -21.48
CA ALA A 234 0.06 -26.26 -21.07
C ALA A 234 1.59 -26.17 -21.05
N ARG A 235 2.21 -25.49 -22.02
CA ARG A 235 3.64 -25.27 -22.09
C ARG A 235 4.11 -24.43 -20.89
N VAL A 236 3.45 -23.29 -20.63
CA VAL A 236 3.79 -22.42 -19.48
C VAL A 236 3.66 -23.18 -18.15
N TYR A 237 2.57 -23.93 -17.98
CA TYR A 237 2.37 -24.76 -16.80
C TYR A 237 3.48 -25.80 -16.64
N GLY A 238 3.87 -26.46 -17.74
CA GLY A 238 4.94 -27.46 -17.78
C GLY A 238 6.30 -26.89 -17.35
N GLU A 239 6.65 -25.69 -17.83
CA GLU A 239 7.89 -25.00 -17.43
C GLU A 239 7.88 -24.67 -15.93
N LEU A 240 6.79 -24.15 -15.41
CA LEU A 240 6.65 -23.86 -13.98
C LEU A 240 6.71 -25.14 -13.13
N LYS A 241 6.08 -26.21 -13.60
CA LYS A 241 6.08 -27.51 -12.95
C LYS A 241 7.49 -28.12 -12.91
N ALA A 242 8.26 -27.99 -13.99
CA ALA A 242 9.65 -28.44 -14.02
C ALA A 242 10.49 -27.70 -12.96
N LEU A 243 10.34 -26.38 -12.84
CA LEU A 243 11.01 -25.60 -11.79
C LEU A 243 10.57 -26.00 -10.38
N GLN A 244 9.30 -26.34 -10.19
CA GLN A 244 8.81 -26.88 -8.91
C GLN A 244 9.46 -28.22 -8.58
N ASP A 245 9.52 -29.13 -9.56
CA ASP A 245 10.05 -30.50 -9.38
C ASP A 245 11.57 -30.51 -9.14
N GLU A 246 12.32 -29.52 -9.61
CA GLU A 246 13.72 -29.31 -9.24
C GLU A 246 13.91 -29.09 -7.73
N GLY A 247 12.90 -28.55 -7.03
CA GLY A 247 12.87 -28.38 -5.59
C GLY A 247 13.78 -27.28 -5.04
N VAL A 248 14.61 -26.62 -5.88
CA VAL A 248 15.59 -25.61 -5.46
C VAL A 248 15.05 -24.20 -5.46
N PHE A 249 13.94 -23.95 -6.15
CA PHE A 249 13.35 -22.61 -6.32
C PHE A 249 12.34 -22.26 -5.23
N GLY A 250 11.91 -23.20 -4.40
CA GLY A 250 10.96 -22.98 -3.32
C GLY A 250 9.53 -22.74 -3.80
N ILE A 251 9.18 -23.21 -4.99
CA ILE A 251 7.79 -23.16 -5.51
C ILE A 251 6.97 -24.20 -4.74
N GLY A 252 6.00 -23.73 -3.96
CA GLY A 252 5.15 -24.57 -3.14
C GLY A 252 4.03 -25.21 -3.96
N ARG A 253 3.11 -24.42 -4.45
CA ARG A 253 1.99 -24.90 -5.25
C ARG A 253 1.79 -24.01 -6.49
N ILE A 254 1.38 -24.65 -7.56
CA ILE A 254 0.99 -23.99 -8.82
C ILE A 254 -0.49 -24.29 -9.01
N TYR A 255 -1.27 -23.23 -9.19
CA TYR A 255 -2.70 -23.28 -9.44
C TYR A 255 -2.97 -22.92 -10.90
N SER A 256 -3.85 -23.63 -11.55
CA SER A 256 -4.54 -23.11 -12.72
C SER A 256 -5.49 -21.96 -12.31
N ALA A 257 -5.91 -21.15 -13.28
CA ALA A 257 -6.88 -20.08 -13.00
C ALA A 257 -8.21 -20.64 -12.44
N GLN A 258 -8.60 -21.87 -12.83
CA GLN A 258 -9.80 -22.52 -12.31
C GLN A 258 -9.62 -22.95 -10.85
N GLU A 259 -8.51 -23.63 -10.54
CA GLU A 259 -8.19 -24.04 -9.15
C GLU A 259 -8.06 -22.83 -8.22
N ALA A 260 -7.44 -21.73 -8.69
CA ALA A 260 -7.32 -20.50 -7.90
C ALA A 260 -8.69 -19.92 -7.54
N ARG A 261 -9.65 -19.97 -8.46
CA ARG A 261 -11.03 -19.54 -8.17
C ARG A 261 -11.75 -20.49 -7.22
N ASP A 262 -11.71 -21.78 -7.51
CA ASP A 262 -12.55 -22.79 -6.83
C ASP A 262 -12.02 -23.10 -5.42
N GLU A 263 -10.71 -23.12 -5.23
CA GLU A 263 -10.07 -23.51 -3.96
C GLU A 263 -9.70 -22.33 -3.09
N GLU A 264 -9.29 -21.20 -3.69
CA GLU A 264 -8.75 -20.05 -2.95
C GLU A 264 -9.65 -18.81 -3.03
N GLY A 265 -10.73 -18.85 -3.82
CA GLY A 265 -11.66 -17.71 -3.98
C GLY A 265 -11.03 -16.50 -4.66
N LEU A 266 -10.00 -16.70 -5.48
CA LEU A 266 -9.34 -15.63 -6.24
C LEU A 266 -10.04 -15.39 -7.57
N TYR A 267 -10.35 -14.13 -7.90
CA TYR A 267 -11.10 -13.74 -9.11
C TYR A 267 -10.30 -12.78 -9.99
#